data_18cc35dd16d127a3afb0ce1edfb648fc
#
_entry.id   18cc35dd16d127a3afb0ce1edfb648fc
#
_cell.length_a   1.000
_cell.length_b   1.000
_cell.length_c   1.000
_cell.angle_alpha   90.00
_cell.angle_beta   90.00
_cell.angle_gamma   90.00
#
_symmetry.space_group_name_H-M   'P 1'
#
loop_
_entity.id
_entity.type
_entity.pdbx_description
1 polymer ?
#
loop_
_entity_poly.entity_id
_entity_poly.type
_entity_poly.pdbx_seq_one_letter_code
_entity_poly.pdbx_strand_id
1 'polypeptide(L)'
;MAGAVMIDLGSFVRDVPDFPKKGIVFKDITPLLSSGAAFHEAVARLADRYRGRMDTILGIESRGFIVGAAVAYALGVGLTLVRKPGKLPAETHSAEYALEYGTDMLEIHRDAFERGRRVVVIDDLLATGGTATAAVELVTRLGGQVVECGFLVELSFLRGRARLAPTPVFSLIQYAAA
;
A
#
# COMPACT_ATOMS: atom_id res chain seq x y z
N MET A 1 20.34 14.50 25.47
CA MET A 1 19.65 13.64 24.50
C MET A 1 19.48 14.47 23.24
N ALA A 2 20.26 14.18 22.19
CA ALA A 2 20.09 14.86 20.91
C ALA A 2 18.71 14.49 20.36
N GLY A 3 17.85 15.49 20.11
CA GLY A 3 16.56 15.27 19.48
C GLY A 3 16.79 14.61 18.12
N ALA A 4 16.20 13.44 17.90
CA ALA A 4 16.24 12.77 16.60
C ALA A 4 15.66 13.73 15.56
N VAL A 5 16.49 14.19 14.63
CA VAL A 5 16.02 15.00 13.49
C VAL A 5 15.12 14.08 12.67
N MET A 6 13.81 14.34 12.70
CA MET A 6 12.85 13.59 11.89
C MET A 6 13.15 13.86 10.42
N ILE A 7 13.38 12.79 9.65
CA ILE A 7 13.62 12.89 8.21
C ILE A 7 12.30 13.33 7.53
N ASP A 8 12.38 14.40 6.76
CA ASP A 8 11.27 14.78 5.86
C ASP A 8 11.26 13.83 4.65
N LEU A 9 10.38 12.83 4.71
CA LEU A 9 10.24 11.82 3.66
C LEU A 9 9.75 12.42 2.33
N GLY A 10 9.01 13.53 2.38
CA GLY A 10 8.52 14.21 1.18
C GLY A 10 9.63 14.74 0.29
N SER A 11 10.76 15.16 0.88
CA SER A 11 11.93 15.61 0.13
C SER A 11 12.62 14.52 -0.70
N PHE A 12 12.27 13.25 -0.45
CA PHE A 12 12.77 12.08 -1.20
C PHE A 12 11.78 11.57 -2.25
N VAL A 13 10.67 12.26 -2.47
CA VAL A 13 9.72 11.95 -3.56
C VAL A 13 9.96 12.93 -4.70
N ARG A 14 10.21 12.40 -5.90
CA ARG A 14 10.48 13.20 -7.09
C ARG A 14 9.23 13.42 -7.92
N ASP A 15 8.99 14.67 -8.32
CA ASP A 15 7.94 15.00 -9.27
C ASP A 15 8.44 14.77 -10.70
N VAL A 16 7.67 13.97 -11.47
CA VAL A 16 7.93 13.71 -12.89
C VAL A 16 6.75 14.26 -13.69
N PRO A 17 6.88 15.44 -14.29
CA PRO A 17 5.82 16.03 -15.10
C PRO A 17 5.52 15.18 -16.35
N ASP A 18 4.25 15.22 -16.79
CA ASP A 18 3.79 14.59 -18.02
C ASP A 18 4.03 13.06 -18.11
N PHE A 19 4.00 12.35 -16.98
CA PHE A 19 4.15 10.90 -16.93
C PHE A 19 2.96 10.24 -16.20
N PRO A 20 2.39 9.14 -16.72
CA PRO A 20 2.63 8.48 -18.02
C PRO A 20 1.98 9.22 -19.19
N LYS A 21 1.23 10.28 -18.92
CA LYS A 21 0.50 11.10 -19.92
C LYS A 21 0.69 12.58 -19.61
N LYS A 22 0.59 13.42 -20.65
CA LYS A 22 0.62 14.88 -20.51
C LYS A 22 -0.43 15.38 -19.49
N GLY A 23 -0.02 16.27 -18.62
CA GLY A 23 -0.86 16.86 -17.57
C GLY A 23 -0.90 16.08 -16.25
N ILE A 24 -0.22 14.93 -16.16
CA ILE A 24 -0.08 14.16 -14.90
C ILE A 24 1.31 14.43 -14.31
N VAL A 25 1.35 14.78 -13.02
CA VAL A 25 2.60 14.83 -12.24
C VAL A 25 2.72 13.53 -11.44
N PHE A 26 3.60 12.65 -11.89
CA PHE A 26 3.84 11.38 -11.22
C PHE A 26 4.75 11.55 -10.01
N LYS A 27 4.37 10.98 -8.88
CA LYS A 27 5.15 10.98 -7.64
C LYS A 27 6.06 9.75 -7.60
N ASP A 28 7.31 9.92 -7.98
CA ASP A 28 8.30 8.85 -8.03
C ASP A 28 8.97 8.67 -6.66
N ILE A 29 8.78 7.50 -6.08
CA ILE A 29 9.34 7.11 -4.79
C ILE A 29 10.75 6.48 -4.90
N THR A 30 11.30 6.31 -6.09
CA THR A 30 12.60 5.64 -6.26
C THR A 30 13.75 6.33 -5.51
N PRO A 31 13.80 7.68 -5.38
CA PRO A 31 14.82 8.32 -4.55
C PRO A 31 14.67 7.97 -3.06
N LEU A 32 13.42 7.83 -2.56
CA LEU A 32 13.16 7.38 -1.19
C LEU A 32 13.67 5.96 -0.97
N LEU A 33 13.38 5.05 -1.90
CA LEU A 33 13.83 3.65 -1.83
C LEU A 33 15.36 3.53 -1.93
N SER A 34 16.00 4.41 -2.70
CA SER A 34 17.45 4.42 -2.89
C SER A 34 18.22 5.02 -1.70
N SER A 35 17.56 5.81 -0.86
CA SER A 35 18.14 6.35 0.36
C SER A 35 17.93 5.39 1.53
N GLY A 36 19.00 4.74 2.00
CA GLY A 36 18.90 3.82 3.13
C GLY A 36 18.28 4.46 4.37
N ALA A 37 18.63 5.72 4.67
CA ALA A 37 18.09 6.45 5.82
C ALA A 37 16.59 6.76 5.65
N ALA A 38 16.16 7.26 4.48
CA ALA A 38 14.76 7.59 4.23
C ALA A 38 13.88 6.32 4.16
N PHE A 39 14.37 5.26 3.52
CA PHE A 39 13.62 4.00 3.45
C PHE A 39 13.49 3.36 4.84
N HIS A 40 14.58 3.32 5.62
CA HIS A 40 14.53 2.83 7.00
C HIS A 40 13.51 3.61 7.85
N GLU A 41 13.53 4.94 7.77
CA GLU A 41 12.60 5.80 8.52
C GLU A 41 11.15 5.56 8.11
N ALA A 42 10.86 5.42 6.80
CA ALA A 42 9.52 5.11 6.30
C ALA A 42 9.02 3.76 6.83
N VAL A 43 9.87 2.73 6.76
CA VAL A 43 9.56 1.39 7.28
C VAL A 43 9.35 1.42 8.78
N ALA A 44 10.21 2.12 9.53
CA ALA A 44 10.11 2.22 10.99
C ALA A 44 8.78 2.88 11.41
N ARG A 45 8.38 4.00 10.78
CA ARG A 45 7.10 4.67 11.08
C ARG A 45 5.89 3.78 10.81
N LEU A 46 5.89 3.03 9.70
CA LEU A 46 4.81 2.07 9.39
C LEU A 46 4.82 0.90 10.38
N ALA A 47 5.99 0.34 10.68
CA ALA A 47 6.12 -0.76 11.63
C ALA A 47 5.66 -0.36 13.03
N ASP A 48 6.05 0.81 13.51
CA ASP A 48 5.64 1.29 14.85
C ASP A 48 4.13 1.51 14.92
N ARG A 49 3.53 2.03 13.85
CA ARG A 49 2.06 2.17 13.77
C ARG A 49 1.33 0.86 13.89
N TYR A 50 1.84 -0.21 13.28
CA TYR A 50 1.13 -1.49 13.16
C TYR A 50 1.55 -2.53 14.20
N ARG A 51 2.56 -2.27 14.98
CA ARG A 51 3.07 -3.20 15.99
C ARG A 51 1.98 -3.71 16.94
N GLY A 52 1.78 -5.04 16.97
CA GLY A 52 0.77 -5.71 17.80
C GLY A 52 -0.69 -5.53 17.33
N ARG A 53 -0.94 -4.82 16.24
CA ARG A 53 -2.31 -4.54 15.76
C ARG A 53 -2.82 -5.50 14.70
N MET A 54 -1.94 -6.28 14.07
CA MET A 54 -2.27 -7.16 12.96
C MET A 54 -1.47 -8.47 13.03
N ASP A 55 -1.83 -9.43 12.21
CA ASP A 55 -1.25 -10.77 12.17
C ASP A 55 -0.46 -11.01 10.87
N THR A 56 -0.77 -10.28 9.81
CA THR A 56 -0.08 -10.35 8.51
C THR A 56 -0.16 -9.03 7.76
N ILE A 57 0.82 -8.77 6.90
CA ILE A 57 0.84 -7.69 5.92
C ILE A 57 0.36 -8.26 4.58
N LEU A 58 -0.47 -7.49 3.87
CA LEU A 58 -0.81 -7.75 2.47
C LEU A 58 -0.18 -6.67 1.61
N GLY A 59 0.71 -7.05 0.70
CA GLY A 59 1.35 -6.15 -0.26
C GLY A 59 0.68 -6.22 -1.63
N ILE A 60 0.47 -5.06 -2.26
CA ILE A 60 -0.11 -4.96 -3.60
C ILE A 60 0.99 -4.87 -4.66
N GLU A 61 0.87 -5.63 -5.75
CA GLU A 61 1.81 -5.59 -6.88
C GLU A 61 1.86 -4.20 -7.51
N SER A 62 3.03 -3.67 -7.77
CA SER A 62 4.35 -4.25 -7.54
C SER A 62 5.13 -3.49 -6.45
N ARG A 63 5.02 -2.17 -6.35
CA ARG A 63 5.79 -1.36 -5.40
C ARG A 63 5.35 -1.55 -3.95
N GLY A 64 4.08 -1.92 -3.74
CA GLY A 64 3.58 -2.32 -2.43
C GLY A 64 4.29 -3.54 -1.85
N PHE A 65 4.85 -4.42 -2.69
CA PHE A 65 5.67 -5.54 -2.22
C PHE A 65 6.95 -5.09 -1.52
N ILE A 66 7.61 -4.06 -2.07
CA ILE A 66 8.87 -3.56 -1.50
C ILE A 66 8.64 -3.05 -0.08
N VAL A 67 7.65 -2.20 0.07
CA VAL A 67 7.29 -1.59 1.36
C VAL A 67 6.70 -2.62 2.30
N GLY A 68 5.75 -3.42 1.81
CA GLY A 68 5.07 -4.45 2.59
C GLY A 68 6.04 -5.51 3.11
N ALA A 69 6.99 -5.97 2.29
CA ALA A 69 8.00 -6.94 2.71
C ALA A 69 8.92 -6.35 3.81
N ALA A 70 9.37 -5.12 3.66
CA ALA A 70 10.21 -4.47 4.66
C ALA A 70 9.47 -4.29 6.01
N VAL A 71 8.20 -3.87 5.97
CA VAL A 71 7.36 -3.72 7.18
C VAL A 71 7.08 -5.08 7.82
N ALA A 72 6.73 -6.11 7.04
CA ALA A 72 6.50 -7.46 7.54
C ALA A 72 7.75 -8.02 8.22
N TYR A 73 8.91 -7.87 7.60
CA TYR A 73 10.20 -8.26 8.17
C TYR A 73 10.49 -7.53 9.50
N ALA A 74 10.32 -6.20 9.53
CA ALA A 74 10.55 -5.40 10.73
C ALA A 74 9.62 -5.76 11.90
N LEU A 75 8.44 -6.29 11.59
CA LEU A 75 7.45 -6.73 12.59
C LEU A 75 7.53 -8.23 12.93
N GLY A 76 8.28 -9.02 12.17
CA GLY A 76 8.36 -10.48 12.35
C GLY A 76 7.06 -11.19 12.00
N VAL A 77 6.30 -10.70 11.01
CA VAL A 77 5.01 -11.27 10.57
C VAL A 77 5.05 -11.73 9.12
N GLY A 78 4.02 -12.47 8.70
CA GLY A 78 3.89 -12.95 7.32
C GLY A 78 3.59 -11.83 6.33
N LEU A 79 3.94 -12.09 5.05
CA LEU A 79 3.56 -11.27 3.90
C LEU A 79 2.66 -12.07 2.97
N THR A 80 1.50 -11.54 2.68
CA THR A 80 0.57 -12.04 1.67
C THR A 80 0.67 -11.18 0.41
N LEU A 81 0.58 -11.80 -0.75
CA LEU A 81 0.72 -11.11 -2.03
C LEU A 81 -0.64 -10.99 -2.74
N VAL A 82 -0.96 -9.79 -3.20
CA VAL A 82 -2.04 -9.54 -4.15
C VAL A 82 -1.42 -9.11 -5.48
N ARG A 83 -1.82 -9.78 -6.56
CA ARG A 83 -1.17 -9.64 -7.86
C ARG A 83 -2.17 -9.45 -9.00
N LYS A 84 -1.66 -9.01 -10.14
CA LYS A 84 -2.37 -9.02 -11.42
C LYS A 84 -2.70 -10.45 -11.85
N PRO A 85 -3.77 -10.66 -12.67
CA PRO A 85 -4.21 -11.97 -13.09
C PRO A 85 -3.10 -12.82 -13.72
N GLY A 86 -3.12 -14.13 -13.39
CA GLY A 86 -2.19 -15.11 -13.93
C GLY A 86 -0.75 -15.02 -13.39
N LYS A 87 -0.51 -14.25 -12.33
CA LYS A 87 0.81 -14.14 -11.70
C LYS A 87 0.98 -15.04 -10.48
N LEU A 88 -0.09 -15.59 -9.96
CA LEU A 88 -0.08 -16.51 -8.82
C LEU A 88 -0.24 -17.95 -9.30
N PRO A 89 0.59 -18.89 -8.80
CA PRO A 89 0.66 -20.25 -9.37
C PRO A 89 -0.41 -21.24 -8.86
N ALA A 90 -1.13 -20.90 -7.78
CA ALA A 90 -2.16 -21.77 -7.21
C ALA A 90 -3.57 -21.19 -7.42
N GLU A 91 -4.60 -21.82 -6.85
CA GLU A 91 -5.99 -21.35 -6.95
C GLU A 91 -6.15 -19.97 -6.30
N THR A 92 -6.86 -19.07 -7.00
CA THR A 92 -7.05 -17.68 -6.59
C THR A 92 -8.53 -17.31 -6.41
N HIS A 93 -8.76 -16.22 -5.66
CA HIS A 93 -9.93 -15.38 -5.77
C HIS A 93 -9.54 -14.10 -6.50
N SER A 94 -10.44 -13.56 -7.31
CA SER A 94 -10.25 -12.34 -8.08
C SER A 94 -11.22 -11.26 -7.65
N ALA A 95 -10.78 -9.99 -7.68
CA ALA A 95 -11.63 -8.82 -7.55
C ALA A 95 -11.31 -7.82 -8.65
N GLU A 96 -12.37 -7.32 -9.30
CA GLU A 96 -12.27 -6.32 -10.35
C GLU A 96 -12.38 -4.90 -9.75
N TYR A 97 -11.67 -3.95 -10.32
CA TYR A 97 -11.78 -2.55 -9.94
C TYR A 97 -11.74 -1.61 -11.15
N ALA A 98 -12.47 -0.50 -11.04
CA ALA A 98 -12.52 0.51 -12.08
C ALA A 98 -11.25 1.38 -12.07
N LEU A 99 -10.69 1.60 -13.24
CA LEU A 99 -9.67 2.61 -13.55
C LEU A 99 -10.35 3.87 -14.11
N GLU A 100 -9.58 4.92 -14.39
CA GLU A 100 -10.08 6.07 -15.15
C GLU A 100 -10.57 5.66 -16.55
N TYR A 101 -9.92 4.65 -17.15
CA TYR A 101 -10.28 4.09 -18.44
C TYR A 101 -10.25 2.57 -18.35
N GLY A 102 -11.45 1.94 -18.29
CA GLY A 102 -11.59 0.49 -18.21
C GLY A 102 -11.60 -0.08 -16.80
N THR A 103 -11.41 -1.38 -16.71
CA THR A 103 -11.31 -2.14 -15.46
C THR A 103 -9.99 -2.89 -15.42
N ASP A 104 -9.54 -3.20 -14.22
CA ASP A 104 -8.41 -4.08 -13.98
C ASP A 104 -8.77 -5.04 -12.84
N MET A 105 -7.96 -6.05 -12.61
CA MET A 105 -8.26 -7.13 -11.70
C MET A 105 -7.07 -7.44 -10.80
N LEU A 106 -7.36 -7.84 -9.58
CA LEU A 106 -6.37 -8.38 -8.64
C LEU A 106 -6.75 -9.79 -8.23
N GLU A 107 -5.75 -10.58 -7.91
CA GLU A 107 -5.88 -11.95 -7.44
C GLU A 107 -5.13 -12.16 -6.12
N ILE A 108 -5.68 -13.03 -5.28
CA ILE A 108 -5.07 -13.53 -4.05
C ILE A 108 -5.23 -15.05 -4.00
N HIS A 109 -4.25 -15.78 -3.48
CA HIS A 109 -4.40 -17.21 -3.25
C HIS A 109 -5.55 -17.51 -2.29
N ARG A 110 -6.30 -18.59 -2.53
CA ARG A 110 -7.41 -19.00 -1.66
C ARG A 110 -6.98 -19.38 -0.26
N ASP A 111 -5.75 -19.83 -0.10
CA ASP A 111 -5.11 -20.26 1.15
C ASP A 111 -4.11 -19.23 1.70
N ALA A 112 -4.21 -17.96 1.28
CA ALA A 112 -3.25 -16.90 1.62
C ALA A 112 -3.11 -16.67 3.13
N PHE A 113 -4.16 -16.87 3.90
CA PHE A 113 -4.18 -16.82 5.36
C PHE A 113 -5.43 -17.49 5.94
N GLU A 114 -5.39 -17.81 7.23
CA GLU A 114 -6.53 -18.36 7.96
C GLU A 114 -7.63 -17.31 8.19
N ARG A 115 -8.89 -17.77 8.24
CA ARG A 115 -10.03 -16.90 8.56
C ARG A 115 -9.85 -16.21 9.91
N GLY A 116 -10.32 -14.95 9.99
CA GLY A 116 -10.22 -14.13 11.20
C GLY A 116 -8.88 -13.42 11.37
N ARG A 117 -7.90 -13.62 10.48
CA ARG A 117 -6.62 -12.88 10.53
C ARG A 117 -6.83 -11.39 10.38
N ARG A 118 -6.15 -10.63 11.22
CA ARG A 118 -6.08 -9.16 11.14
C ARG A 118 -5.02 -8.80 10.10
N VAL A 119 -5.43 -8.09 9.06
CA VAL A 119 -4.60 -7.78 7.89
C VAL A 119 -4.41 -6.28 7.79
N VAL A 120 -3.19 -5.83 7.57
CA VAL A 120 -2.87 -4.48 7.11
C VAL A 120 -2.51 -4.54 5.62
N VAL A 121 -3.22 -3.76 4.81
CA VAL A 121 -2.95 -3.64 3.38
C VAL A 121 -1.91 -2.55 3.17
N ILE A 122 -0.82 -2.84 2.46
CA ILE A 122 0.27 -1.90 2.17
C ILE A 122 0.43 -1.72 0.66
N ASP A 123 0.47 -0.46 0.24
CA ASP A 123 0.90 -0.06 -1.10
C ASP A 123 1.78 1.18 -1.05
N ASP A 124 2.40 1.53 -2.16
CA ASP A 124 3.26 2.71 -2.24
C ASP A 124 2.46 4.00 -2.32
N LEU A 125 1.34 4.01 -3.07
CA LEU A 125 0.60 5.23 -3.36
C LEU A 125 -0.92 5.01 -3.36
N LEU A 126 -1.63 5.88 -2.66
CA LEU A 126 -3.09 6.00 -2.73
C LEU A 126 -3.46 7.13 -3.70
N ALA A 127 -4.02 6.76 -4.86
CA ALA A 127 -4.63 7.68 -5.82
C ALA A 127 -6.16 7.70 -5.66
N THR A 128 -6.89 7.10 -6.60
CA THR A 128 -8.36 7.01 -6.59
C THR A 128 -8.91 5.92 -5.66
N GLY A 129 -8.06 5.04 -5.13
CA GLY A 129 -8.41 3.98 -4.19
C GLY A 129 -8.97 2.70 -4.81
N GLY A 130 -9.05 2.60 -6.14
CA GLY A 130 -9.61 1.41 -6.80
C GLY A 130 -8.87 0.12 -6.45
N THR A 131 -7.57 0.11 -6.64
CA THR A 131 -6.69 -1.03 -6.34
C THR A 131 -6.79 -1.47 -4.87
N ALA A 132 -6.71 -0.50 -3.95
CA ALA A 132 -6.81 -0.79 -2.52
C ALA A 132 -8.20 -1.32 -2.13
N THR A 133 -9.29 -0.82 -2.74
CA THR A 133 -10.65 -1.34 -2.53
C THR A 133 -10.76 -2.80 -2.96
N ALA A 134 -10.20 -3.16 -4.12
CA ALA A 134 -10.17 -4.57 -4.55
C ALA A 134 -9.36 -5.45 -3.58
N ALA A 135 -8.24 -4.97 -3.07
CA ALA A 135 -7.46 -5.69 -2.06
C ALA A 135 -8.25 -5.91 -0.76
N VAL A 136 -8.98 -4.89 -0.27
CA VAL A 136 -9.87 -4.99 0.91
C VAL A 136 -10.97 -6.02 0.67
N GLU A 137 -11.58 -6.03 -0.52
CA GLU A 137 -12.59 -7.01 -0.91
C GLU A 137 -12.04 -8.45 -0.88
N LEU A 138 -10.84 -8.67 -1.43
CA LEU A 138 -10.20 -9.98 -1.42
C LEU A 138 -9.91 -10.48 -0.01
N VAL A 139 -9.41 -9.61 0.89
CA VAL A 139 -9.21 -9.95 2.31
C VAL A 139 -10.52 -10.36 2.96
N THR A 140 -11.59 -9.58 2.74
CA THR A 140 -12.93 -9.85 3.30
C THR A 140 -13.49 -11.16 2.78
N ARG A 141 -13.33 -11.45 1.49
CA ARG A 141 -13.77 -12.69 0.85
C ARG A 141 -13.11 -13.95 1.46
N LEU A 142 -11.84 -13.84 1.84
CA LEU A 142 -11.12 -14.90 2.57
C LEU A 142 -11.52 -14.98 4.05
N GLY A 143 -12.36 -14.07 4.54
CA GLY A 143 -12.77 -13.99 5.94
C GLY A 143 -11.73 -13.35 6.86
N GLY A 144 -10.78 -12.58 6.31
CA GLY A 144 -9.88 -11.74 7.07
C GLY A 144 -10.53 -10.42 7.51
N GLN A 145 -9.88 -9.73 8.44
CA GLN A 145 -10.29 -8.42 8.94
C GLN A 145 -9.26 -7.36 8.55
N VAL A 146 -9.62 -6.42 7.69
CA VAL A 146 -8.72 -5.30 7.36
C VAL A 146 -8.68 -4.32 8.51
N VAL A 147 -7.51 -4.19 9.13
CA VAL A 147 -7.27 -3.24 10.23
C VAL A 147 -7.15 -1.82 9.69
N GLU A 148 -6.36 -1.66 8.64
CA GLU A 148 -6.06 -0.37 8.02
C GLU A 148 -5.37 -0.58 6.65
N CYS A 149 -5.50 0.40 5.75
CA CYS A 149 -4.68 0.49 4.55
C CYS A 149 -3.58 1.53 4.78
N GLY A 150 -2.32 1.14 4.60
CA GLY A 150 -1.13 1.97 4.79
C GLY A 150 -0.43 2.29 3.48
N PHE A 151 -0.03 3.55 3.31
CA PHE A 151 0.63 4.04 2.09
C PHE A 151 1.84 4.89 2.43
N LEU A 152 2.86 4.88 1.55
CA LEU A 152 3.92 5.88 1.61
C LEU A 152 3.38 7.25 1.22
N VAL A 153 2.64 7.32 0.12
CA VAL A 153 2.15 8.56 -0.49
C VAL A 153 0.63 8.51 -0.66
N GLU A 154 -0.05 9.63 -0.42
CA GLU A 154 -1.46 9.83 -0.72
C GLU A 154 -1.66 11.09 -1.57
N LEU A 155 -2.37 10.95 -2.69
CA LEU A 155 -2.83 12.06 -3.51
C LEU A 155 -4.24 12.45 -3.05
N SER A 156 -4.32 13.26 -1.97
CA SER A 156 -5.58 13.53 -1.25
C SER A 156 -6.63 14.20 -2.14
N PHE A 157 -6.20 14.95 -3.16
CA PHE A 157 -7.08 15.61 -4.14
C PHE A 157 -7.86 14.60 -5.00
N LEU A 158 -7.40 13.33 -5.11
CA LEU A 158 -8.11 12.26 -5.83
C LEU A 158 -9.13 11.50 -4.95
N ARG A 159 -9.24 11.85 -3.66
CA ARG A 159 -10.23 11.35 -2.71
C ARG A 159 -10.27 9.82 -2.54
N GLY A 160 -9.16 9.13 -2.76
CA GLY A 160 -9.09 7.67 -2.63
C GLY A 160 -9.46 7.17 -1.24
N ARG A 161 -9.15 7.93 -0.19
CA ARG A 161 -9.55 7.64 1.20
C ARG A 161 -11.07 7.53 1.36
N ALA A 162 -11.84 8.38 0.71
CA ALA A 162 -13.30 8.34 0.76
C ALA A 162 -13.86 7.05 0.15
N ARG A 163 -13.21 6.53 -0.89
CA ARG A 163 -13.62 5.27 -1.54
C ARG A 163 -13.35 4.05 -0.66
N LEU A 164 -12.35 4.11 0.21
CA LEU A 164 -12.01 3.03 1.14
C LEU A 164 -12.88 2.99 2.39
N ALA A 165 -13.67 4.01 2.66
CA ALA A 165 -14.54 4.05 3.84
C ALA A 165 -15.49 2.82 3.88
N PRO A 166 -15.70 2.18 5.05
CA PRO A 166 -15.25 2.59 6.38
C PRO A 166 -13.84 2.10 6.79
N THR A 167 -13.08 1.47 5.90
CA THR A 167 -11.72 1.00 6.20
C THR A 167 -10.80 2.18 6.53
N PRO A 168 -10.12 2.18 7.70
CA PRO A 168 -9.18 3.24 8.04
C PRO A 168 -8.01 3.31 7.06
N VAL A 169 -7.48 4.52 6.84
CA VAL A 169 -6.36 4.78 5.94
C VAL A 169 -5.30 5.60 6.66
N PHE A 170 -4.05 5.21 6.50
CA PHE A 170 -2.88 5.94 6.95
C PHE A 170 -1.91 6.18 5.79
N SER A 171 -1.32 7.36 5.71
CA SER A 171 -0.30 7.72 4.74
C SER A 171 0.80 8.54 5.38
N LEU A 172 2.06 8.29 5.03
CA LEU A 172 3.21 9.00 5.58
C LEU A 172 3.37 10.39 4.96
N ILE A 173 3.08 10.52 3.67
CA ILE A 173 3.22 11.74 2.89
C ILE A 173 1.89 12.03 2.20
N GLN A 174 1.41 13.27 2.28
CA GLN A 174 0.14 13.68 1.65
C GLN A 174 0.36 14.87 0.74
N TYR A 175 -0.17 14.79 -0.48
CA TYR A 175 -0.22 15.89 -1.44
C TYR A 175 -1.67 16.33 -1.61
N ALA A 176 -1.96 17.59 -1.23
CA ALA A 176 -3.31 18.16 -1.30
C ALA A 176 -3.66 18.71 -2.69
N ALA A 177 -2.66 18.91 -3.54
CA ALA A 177 -2.80 19.38 -4.93
C ALA A 177 -1.89 18.57 -5.87
N ALA A 178 -2.21 18.60 -7.17
CA ALA A 178 -1.42 17.97 -8.23
C ALA A 178 -0.11 18.71 -8.49
#